data_b4525a0a4d4d86727b908e67863b1100
#
_entry.id   b4525a0a4d4d86727b908e67863b1100
#
_cell.length_a   1.000
_cell.length_b   1.000
_cell.length_c   1.000
_cell.angle_alpha   90.00
_cell.angle_beta   90.00
_cell.angle_gamma   90.00
#
_symmetry.space_group_name_H-M   'P 1'
#
loop_
_entity.id
_entity.type
_entity.pdbx_description
1 polymer ?
#
loop_
_entity_poly.entity_id
_entity_poly.type
_entity_poly.pdbx_seq_one_letter_code
_entity_poly.pdbx_strand_id
1 'polypeptide(L)'
;MSALYEKSQLTKILISSLPTTKEAMDSATYLDLSCTLKEAQFTGGQKQDIDTTTLCSTEQENTNGLPAPSEISLSGNFFLNAAQNALRDAYDNDTTYGFQIIFPSGNGFKFLAEVRQHTWSSGTNGVVAATFSLRLKGKPVPIDSVLKLTTDLPSSLSVAVGAAISMAVVAAGGKPPYAYTWKKAGSTVSGQTSDTFNKASAVSGDAGDYTCVVTDSSSPVKTVTSATCTLTIS
;
A
#
# COMPACT_ATOMS: atom_id res chain seq x y z
N MET A 1 -8.15 -11.29 14.42
CA MET A 1 -8.14 -11.45 12.95
C MET A 1 -7.95 -10.07 12.35
N SER A 2 -6.86 -9.85 11.63
CA SER A 2 -6.65 -8.60 10.89
C SER A 2 -7.67 -8.55 9.75
N ALA A 3 -8.31 -7.40 9.56
CA ALA A 3 -9.26 -7.22 8.48
C ALA A 3 -8.56 -7.40 7.13
N LEU A 4 -9.12 -8.27 6.28
CA LEU A 4 -8.60 -8.55 4.93
C LEU A 4 -8.98 -7.47 3.89
N TYR A 5 -9.58 -6.36 4.34
CA TYR A 5 -10.00 -5.26 3.48
C TYR A 5 -9.31 -3.94 3.87
N GLU A 6 -9.06 -3.12 2.87
CA GLU A 6 -8.55 -1.76 3.07
C GLU A 6 -9.69 -0.82 3.49
N LYS A 7 -9.40 0.08 4.42
CA LYS A 7 -10.32 1.14 4.83
C LYS A 7 -10.13 2.35 3.91
N SER A 8 -11.23 2.98 3.50
CA SER A 8 -11.17 4.22 2.71
C SER A 8 -10.76 5.45 3.52
N GLN A 9 -11.03 5.45 4.83
CA GLN A 9 -10.61 6.54 5.71
C GLN A 9 -9.10 6.61 5.82
N LEU A 10 -8.54 7.82 5.76
CA LEU A 10 -7.10 8.08 5.78
C LEU A 10 -6.34 7.61 4.53
N THR A 11 -7.04 7.23 3.45
CA THR A 11 -6.41 7.03 2.15
C THR A 11 -5.83 8.35 1.66
N LYS A 12 -4.55 8.35 1.28
CA LYS A 12 -3.88 9.51 0.69
C LYS A 12 -3.96 9.45 -0.83
N ILE A 13 -4.31 10.58 -1.42
CA ILE A 13 -4.30 10.78 -2.87
C ILE A 13 -3.36 11.95 -3.16
N LEU A 14 -2.31 11.67 -3.90
CA LEU A 14 -1.22 12.58 -4.14
C LEU A 14 -1.06 12.81 -5.64
N ILE A 15 -0.70 14.05 -6.03
CA ILE A 15 -0.33 14.44 -7.39
C ILE A 15 1.09 15.00 -7.40
N SER A 16 1.91 14.71 -8.42
CA SER A 16 3.22 15.33 -8.55
C SER A 16 3.08 16.86 -8.70
N SER A 17 4.03 17.60 -8.15
CA SER A 17 4.01 19.07 -8.20
C SER A 17 4.28 19.62 -9.61
N LEU A 18 4.87 18.83 -10.48
CA LEU A 18 5.23 19.14 -11.86
C LEU A 18 4.92 17.94 -12.77
N PRO A 19 4.77 18.15 -14.09
CA PRO A 19 4.70 17.06 -15.06
C PRO A 19 5.85 16.08 -14.87
N THR A 20 5.57 14.77 -14.99
CA THR A 20 6.57 13.74 -14.70
C THR A 20 6.49 12.57 -15.69
N THR A 21 7.56 11.78 -15.74
CA THR A 21 7.67 10.54 -16.54
C THR A 21 7.62 9.32 -15.63
N LYS A 22 7.52 8.14 -16.21
CA LYS A 22 7.49 6.89 -15.47
C LYS A 22 8.77 6.68 -14.63
N GLU A 23 9.90 7.06 -15.17
CA GLU A 23 11.22 6.93 -14.55
C GLU A 23 11.41 7.93 -13.40
N ALA A 24 10.81 9.12 -13.53
CA ALA A 24 10.92 10.20 -12.54
C ALA A 24 9.86 10.14 -11.43
N MET A 25 8.86 9.27 -11.52
CA MET A 25 7.78 9.19 -10.50
C MET A 25 8.28 8.95 -9.07
N ASP A 26 9.36 8.19 -8.91
CA ASP A 26 9.88 7.84 -7.58
C ASP A 26 10.65 8.99 -6.91
N SER A 27 11.18 9.93 -7.70
CA SER A 27 11.90 11.12 -7.23
C SER A 27 11.06 12.39 -7.26
N ALA A 28 9.82 12.33 -7.75
CA ALA A 28 8.94 13.49 -7.83
C ALA A 28 8.49 13.98 -6.46
N THR A 29 8.33 15.28 -6.32
CA THR A 29 7.66 15.88 -5.16
C THR A 29 6.15 15.78 -5.35
N TYR A 30 5.44 15.34 -4.31
CA TYR A 30 4.00 15.15 -4.35
C TYR A 30 3.25 16.12 -3.46
N LEU A 31 2.08 16.54 -3.93
CA LEU A 31 1.13 17.42 -3.25
C LEU A 31 -0.10 16.60 -2.82
N ASP A 32 -0.62 16.87 -1.64
CA ASP A 32 -1.72 16.09 -1.05
C ASP A 32 -3.09 16.66 -1.48
N LEU A 33 -3.89 15.81 -2.13
CA LEU A 33 -5.27 16.08 -2.54
C LEU A 33 -6.30 15.58 -1.52
N SER A 34 -5.91 14.71 -0.58
CA SER A 34 -6.83 13.93 0.26
C SER A 34 -7.82 14.78 1.02
N CYS A 35 -7.37 15.92 1.58
CA CYS A 35 -8.24 16.82 2.35
C CYS A 35 -9.24 17.62 1.48
N THR A 36 -9.11 17.58 0.17
CA THR A 36 -10.00 18.29 -0.76
C THR A 36 -10.98 17.37 -1.47
N LEU A 37 -10.69 16.07 -1.47
CA LEU A 37 -11.50 15.04 -2.12
C LEU A 37 -12.44 14.35 -1.14
N LYS A 38 -13.60 13.96 -1.63
CA LYS A 38 -14.59 13.14 -0.92
C LYS A 38 -14.56 11.70 -1.43
N GLU A 39 -14.22 11.54 -2.71
CA GLU A 39 -14.27 10.24 -3.38
C GLU A 39 -13.22 10.17 -4.48
N ALA A 40 -12.66 8.98 -4.66
CA ALA A 40 -11.85 8.61 -5.81
C ALA A 40 -12.32 7.24 -6.31
N GLN A 41 -12.76 7.19 -7.56
CA GLN A 41 -13.27 5.98 -8.18
C GLN A 41 -12.36 5.57 -9.34
N PHE A 42 -11.84 4.34 -9.30
CA PHE A 42 -11.08 3.74 -10.39
C PHE A 42 -11.99 2.86 -11.24
N THR A 43 -11.91 3.03 -12.55
CA THR A 43 -12.59 2.20 -13.54
C THR A 43 -11.54 1.59 -14.47
N GLY A 44 -11.40 0.26 -14.44
CA GLY A 44 -10.56 -0.47 -15.38
C GLY A 44 -11.12 -0.37 -16.80
N GLY A 45 -10.24 -0.27 -17.80
CA GLY A 45 -10.66 -0.25 -19.19
C GLY A 45 -11.30 -1.57 -19.61
N GLN A 46 -12.45 -1.50 -20.26
CA GLN A 46 -13.13 -2.67 -20.84
C GLN A 46 -12.36 -3.18 -22.05
N LYS A 47 -12.20 -4.49 -22.16
CA LYS A 47 -11.64 -5.12 -23.35
C LYS A 47 -12.73 -5.18 -24.41
N GLN A 48 -12.33 -4.94 -25.66
CA GLN A 48 -13.22 -5.17 -26.80
C GLN A 48 -13.27 -6.67 -27.11
N ASP A 49 -14.47 -7.17 -27.45
CA ASP A 49 -14.61 -8.51 -27.99
C ASP A 49 -14.23 -8.49 -29.49
N ILE A 50 -13.36 -9.41 -29.87
CA ILE A 50 -13.01 -9.64 -31.26
C ILE A 50 -13.72 -10.92 -31.67
N ASP A 51 -14.63 -10.81 -32.64
CA ASP A 51 -15.31 -11.97 -33.22
C ASP A 51 -14.32 -12.79 -34.05
N THR A 52 -14.11 -14.03 -33.64
CA THR A 52 -13.26 -15.02 -34.30
C THR A 52 -14.06 -16.14 -34.96
N THR A 53 -15.39 -15.99 -35.03
CA THR A 53 -16.29 -16.96 -35.63
C THR A 53 -15.95 -17.22 -37.11
N THR A 54 -15.86 -18.47 -37.50
CA THR A 54 -15.62 -18.88 -38.88
C THR A 54 -16.83 -19.65 -39.42
N LEU A 55 -16.85 -19.87 -40.73
CA LEU A 55 -17.92 -20.70 -41.38
C LEU A 55 -17.95 -22.15 -40.85
N CYS A 56 -16.90 -22.61 -40.16
CA CYS A 56 -16.83 -23.95 -39.58
C CYS A 56 -17.17 -23.93 -38.08
N SER A 57 -17.39 -22.78 -37.49
CA SER A 57 -17.77 -22.66 -36.06
C SER A 57 -19.23 -23.04 -35.88
N THR A 58 -19.54 -23.83 -34.86
CA THR A 58 -20.92 -24.23 -34.50
C THR A 58 -21.57 -23.25 -33.52
N GLU A 59 -20.76 -22.36 -32.91
CA GLU A 59 -21.18 -21.32 -31.95
C GLU A 59 -20.37 -20.03 -32.24
N GLN A 60 -20.85 -18.91 -31.71
CA GLN A 60 -20.12 -17.65 -31.81
C GLN A 60 -18.86 -17.71 -30.95
N GLU A 61 -17.72 -17.43 -31.53
CA GLU A 61 -16.43 -17.43 -30.89
C GLU A 61 -15.90 -15.99 -30.76
N ASN A 62 -15.56 -15.59 -29.55
CA ASN A 62 -15.01 -14.27 -29.27
C ASN A 62 -13.70 -14.38 -28.51
N THR A 63 -12.76 -13.48 -28.78
CA THR A 63 -11.54 -13.31 -28.01
C THR A 63 -11.41 -11.87 -27.52
N ASN A 64 -10.70 -11.70 -26.40
CA ASN A 64 -10.47 -10.37 -25.83
C ASN A 64 -9.46 -9.56 -26.65
N GLY A 65 -9.87 -8.40 -27.12
CA GLY A 65 -9.01 -7.39 -27.71
C GLY A 65 -8.22 -6.57 -26.66
N LEU A 66 -7.63 -5.48 -27.12
CA LEU A 66 -6.91 -4.56 -26.25
C LEU A 66 -7.89 -3.85 -25.29
N PRO A 67 -7.54 -3.69 -24.02
CA PRO A 67 -8.35 -2.94 -23.07
C PRO A 67 -8.36 -1.45 -23.44
N ALA A 68 -9.50 -0.79 -23.27
CA ALA A 68 -9.56 0.67 -23.23
C ALA A 68 -8.67 1.21 -22.10
N PRO A 69 -8.20 2.47 -22.18
CA PRO A 69 -7.46 3.08 -21.06
C PRO A 69 -8.31 3.08 -19.80
N SER A 70 -7.67 2.82 -18.64
CA SER A 70 -8.32 2.94 -17.34
C SER A 70 -8.53 4.42 -16.99
N GLU A 71 -9.58 4.68 -16.20
CA GLU A 71 -9.97 6.03 -15.79
C GLU A 71 -10.10 6.12 -14.27
N ILE A 72 -9.86 7.33 -13.75
CA ILE A 72 -10.13 7.67 -12.34
C ILE A 72 -10.98 8.94 -12.32
N SER A 73 -12.08 8.90 -11.56
CA SER A 73 -12.86 10.06 -11.22
C SER A 73 -12.53 10.50 -9.78
N LEU A 74 -12.17 11.77 -9.63
CA LEU A 74 -11.92 12.40 -8.34
C LEU A 74 -13.02 13.44 -8.10
N SER A 75 -13.77 13.32 -7.02
CA SER A 75 -14.81 14.29 -6.65
C SER A 75 -14.58 14.84 -5.24
N GLY A 76 -14.89 16.11 -5.05
CA GLY A 76 -14.68 16.77 -3.77
C GLY A 76 -15.10 18.23 -3.76
N ASN A 77 -14.47 19.02 -2.91
CA ASN A 77 -14.69 20.44 -2.82
C ASN A 77 -13.67 21.19 -3.68
N PHE A 78 -14.09 22.32 -4.22
CA PHE A 78 -13.22 23.23 -4.96
C PHE A 78 -12.29 24.00 -4.00
N PHE A 79 -10.99 23.98 -4.29
CA PHE A 79 -9.97 24.72 -3.57
C PHE A 79 -8.99 25.39 -4.54
N LEU A 80 -8.49 26.55 -4.17
CA LEU A 80 -7.38 27.23 -4.84
C LEU A 80 -6.06 26.92 -4.10
N ASN A 81 -5.70 25.64 -4.04
CA ASN A 81 -4.46 25.19 -3.45
C ASN A 81 -3.52 24.58 -4.52
N ALA A 82 -2.25 24.40 -4.16
CA ALA A 82 -1.23 23.91 -5.08
C ALA A 82 -1.61 22.56 -5.71
N ALA A 83 -2.22 21.63 -4.95
CA ALA A 83 -2.57 20.31 -5.44
C ALA A 83 -3.70 20.34 -6.48
N GLN A 84 -4.80 21.10 -6.24
CA GLN A 84 -5.84 21.23 -7.25
C GLN A 84 -5.43 22.15 -8.41
N ASN A 85 -4.50 23.11 -8.20
CA ASN A 85 -3.92 23.87 -9.29
C ASN A 85 -3.11 22.97 -10.21
N ALA A 86 -2.31 22.03 -9.68
CA ALA A 86 -1.60 21.06 -10.50
C ALA A 86 -2.55 20.21 -11.38
N LEU A 87 -3.76 19.87 -10.90
CA LEU A 87 -4.79 19.20 -11.72
C LEU A 87 -5.29 20.10 -12.86
N ARG A 88 -5.48 21.40 -12.61
CA ARG A 88 -5.91 22.36 -13.63
C ARG A 88 -4.79 22.61 -14.65
N ASP A 89 -3.55 22.78 -14.16
CA ASP A 89 -2.38 22.96 -15.03
C ASP A 89 -2.15 21.72 -15.93
N ALA A 90 -2.41 20.53 -15.40
CA ALA A 90 -2.35 19.28 -16.17
C ALA A 90 -3.39 19.27 -17.31
N TYR A 91 -4.60 19.76 -17.04
CA TYR A 91 -5.66 19.87 -18.03
C TYR A 91 -5.36 20.96 -19.07
N ASP A 92 -4.99 22.17 -18.62
CA ASP A 92 -4.80 23.32 -19.50
C ASP A 92 -3.61 23.16 -20.45
N ASN A 93 -2.59 22.41 -20.04
CA ASN A 93 -1.37 22.22 -20.80
C ASN A 93 -1.25 20.81 -21.45
N ASP A 94 -2.29 19.96 -21.37
CA ASP A 94 -2.28 18.58 -21.88
C ASP A 94 -1.06 17.76 -21.40
N THR A 95 -0.67 17.97 -20.15
CA THR A 95 0.54 17.35 -19.58
C THR A 95 0.25 16.15 -18.70
N THR A 96 1.21 15.23 -18.63
CA THR A 96 1.12 14.01 -17.82
C THR A 96 1.70 14.25 -16.44
N TYR A 97 0.93 13.93 -15.42
CA TYR A 97 1.33 14.01 -14.01
C TYR A 97 1.39 12.62 -13.37
N GLY A 98 2.24 12.49 -12.35
CA GLY A 98 2.31 11.31 -11.50
C GLY A 98 1.27 11.37 -10.37
N PHE A 99 0.62 10.27 -10.14
CA PHE A 99 -0.36 10.13 -9.05
C PHE A 99 0.01 8.98 -8.14
N GLN A 100 -0.35 9.11 -6.86
CA GLN A 100 -0.26 8.02 -5.89
C GLN A 100 -1.55 7.94 -5.11
N ILE A 101 -2.07 6.72 -4.93
CA ILE A 101 -3.14 6.40 -4.00
C ILE A 101 -2.54 5.48 -2.96
N ILE A 102 -2.48 5.92 -1.71
CA ILE A 102 -1.86 5.19 -0.60
C ILE A 102 -2.93 4.90 0.44
N PHE A 103 -3.21 3.63 0.67
CA PHE A 103 -4.14 3.17 1.69
C PHE A 103 -3.54 3.27 3.10
N PRO A 104 -4.36 3.20 4.15
CA PRO A 104 -3.89 3.26 5.54
C PRO A 104 -2.87 2.19 5.93
N SER A 105 -2.85 1.06 5.23
CA SER A 105 -1.81 0.03 5.37
C SER A 105 -0.44 0.48 4.89
N GLY A 106 -0.38 1.58 4.12
CA GLY A 106 0.81 2.05 3.41
C GLY A 106 1.00 1.41 2.03
N ASN A 107 0.19 0.40 1.68
CA ASN A 107 0.11 -0.12 0.31
C ASN A 107 -0.64 0.85 -0.58
N GLY A 108 -0.47 0.72 -1.90
CA GLY A 108 -1.17 1.61 -2.81
C GLY A 108 -0.81 1.37 -4.25
N PHE A 109 -1.07 2.39 -5.06
CA PHE A 109 -0.73 2.38 -6.48
C PHE A 109 -0.17 3.73 -6.89
N LYS A 110 0.84 3.69 -7.77
CA LYS A 110 1.34 4.86 -8.49
C LYS A 110 1.09 4.69 -9.98
N PHE A 111 0.76 5.76 -10.65
CA PHE A 111 0.45 5.75 -12.07
C PHE A 111 0.65 7.14 -12.68
N LEU A 112 0.82 7.16 -13.99
CA LEU A 112 0.78 8.38 -14.78
C LEU A 112 -0.63 8.59 -15.31
N ALA A 113 -1.10 9.82 -15.32
CA ALA A 113 -2.38 10.16 -15.92
C ALA A 113 -2.39 11.57 -16.51
N GLU A 114 -3.29 11.76 -17.46
CA GLU A 114 -3.72 13.05 -18.00
C GLU A 114 -5.06 13.42 -17.38
N VAL A 115 -5.27 14.69 -17.10
CA VAL A 115 -6.58 15.22 -16.71
C VAL A 115 -7.37 15.46 -17.99
N ARG A 116 -8.48 14.73 -18.17
CA ARG A 116 -9.32 14.80 -19.38
C ARG A 116 -10.46 15.79 -19.26
N GLN A 117 -10.91 16.04 -18.06
CA GLN A 117 -12.00 16.93 -17.76
C GLN A 117 -11.88 17.47 -16.33
N HIS A 118 -12.18 18.74 -16.13
CA HIS A 118 -12.51 19.24 -14.80
C HIS A 118 -13.82 20.02 -14.86
N THR A 119 -14.62 19.88 -13.80
CA THR A 119 -15.86 20.61 -13.66
C THR A 119 -15.94 21.20 -12.25
N TRP A 120 -16.63 22.30 -12.11
CA TRP A 120 -17.01 22.85 -10.82
C TRP A 120 -18.46 23.30 -10.87
N SER A 121 -19.14 23.20 -9.73
CA SER A 121 -20.53 23.64 -9.60
C SER A 121 -20.73 24.36 -8.29
N SER A 122 -21.53 25.41 -8.33
CA SER A 122 -21.89 26.24 -7.18
C SER A 122 -23.41 26.27 -7.06
N GLY A 123 -23.93 25.91 -5.90
CA GLY A 123 -25.35 26.06 -5.55
C GLY A 123 -25.56 27.16 -4.54
N THR A 124 -26.82 27.54 -4.29
CA THR A 124 -27.18 28.65 -3.39
C THR A 124 -26.88 28.38 -1.92
N ASN A 125 -26.79 27.11 -1.51
CA ASN A 125 -26.62 26.68 -0.11
C ASN A 125 -25.54 25.61 0.05
N GLY A 126 -24.36 25.78 -0.51
CA GLY A 126 -23.35 24.72 -0.43
C GLY A 126 -21.93 25.17 -0.69
N VAL A 127 -21.03 24.24 -0.48
CA VAL A 127 -19.63 24.40 -0.87
C VAL A 127 -19.53 24.17 -2.38
N VAL A 128 -18.69 24.94 -3.07
CA VAL A 128 -18.41 24.70 -4.49
C VAL A 128 -17.80 23.31 -4.65
N ALA A 129 -18.46 22.46 -5.44
CA ALA A 129 -17.96 21.12 -5.76
C ALA A 129 -16.98 21.17 -6.94
N ALA A 130 -16.02 20.26 -6.94
CA ALA A 130 -15.11 20.05 -8.06
C ALA A 130 -15.00 18.56 -8.40
N THR A 131 -14.95 18.26 -9.70
CA THR A 131 -14.74 16.90 -10.20
C THR A 131 -13.66 16.92 -11.28
N PHE A 132 -12.76 15.93 -11.23
CA PHE A 132 -11.70 15.74 -12.21
C PHE A 132 -11.76 14.33 -12.76
N SER A 133 -11.69 14.18 -14.07
CA SER A 133 -11.60 12.87 -14.74
C SER A 133 -10.18 12.69 -15.28
N LEU A 134 -9.55 11.59 -14.88
CA LEU A 134 -8.18 11.23 -15.23
C LEU A 134 -8.19 10.04 -16.17
N ARG A 135 -7.35 10.07 -17.19
CA ARG A 135 -7.05 8.92 -18.05
C ARG A 135 -5.66 8.42 -17.74
N LEU A 136 -5.54 7.16 -17.37
CA LEU A 136 -4.25 6.55 -17.03
C LEU A 136 -3.42 6.29 -18.28
N LYS A 137 -2.11 6.56 -18.18
CA LYS A 137 -1.09 6.15 -19.14
C LYS A 137 -0.41 4.86 -18.68
N GLY A 138 -0.94 3.73 -19.13
CA GLY A 138 -0.44 2.41 -18.75
C GLY A 138 -1.08 1.85 -17.48
N LYS A 139 -0.54 0.73 -17.02
CA LYS A 139 -1.05 0.05 -15.82
C LYS A 139 -0.55 0.74 -14.55
N PRO A 140 -1.40 0.86 -13.50
CA PRO A 140 -0.94 1.25 -12.18
C PRO A 140 0.14 0.31 -11.66
N VAL A 141 1.18 0.89 -11.05
CA VAL A 141 2.28 0.14 -10.42
C VAL A 141 1.99 0.06 -8.92
N PRO A 142 2.00 -1.13 -8.31
CA PRO A 142 1.81 -1.25 -6.86
C PRO A 142 2.87 -0.47 -6.08
N ILE A 143 2.45 0.18 -5.01
CA ILE A 143 3.32 0.72 -3.96
C ILE A 143 3.26 -0.26 -2.81
N ASP A 144 4.38 -0.93 -2.54
CA ASP A 144 4.52 -1.77 -1.35
C ASP A 144 4.96 -0.87 -0.19
N SER A 145 4.25 -0.94 0.91
CA SER A 145 4.67 -0.23 2.13
C SER A 145 6.02 -0.78 2.62
N VAL A 146 6.77 0.06 3.34
CA VAL A 146 8.00 -0.40 3.97
C VAL A 146 7.66 -1.40 5.08
N LEU A 147 8.29 -2.58 5.06
CA LEU A 147 8.17 -3.55 6.15
C LEU A 147 8.73 -2.93 7.44
N LYS A 148 7.92 -2.90 8.49
CA LYS A 148 8.27 -2.35 9.81
C LYS A 148 7.61 -3.13 10.93
N LEU A 149 8.12 -3.04 12.14
CA LEU A 149 7.45 -3.50 13.35
C LEU A 149 6.58 -2.36 13.91
N THR A 150 5.32 -2.66 14.20
CA THR A 150 4.39 -1.76 14.93
C THR A 150 4.39 -2.06 16.43
N THR A 151 4.72 -3.29 16.79
CA THR A 151 5.05 -3.69 18.17
C THR A 151 6.40 -4.38 18.13
N ASP A 152 7.33 -3.90 18.92
CA ASP A 152 8.68 -4.40 19.03
C ASP A 152 8.90 -5.10 20.38
N LEU A 153 10.01 -5.83 20.50
CA LEU A 153 10.38 -6.47 21.76
C LEU A 153 10.73 -5.44 22.84
N PRO A 154 10.38 -5.69 24.11
CA PRO A 154 10.87 -4.89 25.22
C PRO A 154 12.39 -5.05 25.33
N SER A 155 13.08 -4.05 25.90
CA SER A 155 14.52 -4.12 26.11
C SER A 155 14.93 -5.25 27.08
N SER A 156 14.06 -5.63 28.00
CA SER A 156 14.29 -6.72 28.95
C SER A 156 13.00 -7.40 29.36
N LEU A 157 13.11 -8.68 29.70
CA LEU A 157 12.04 -9.50 30.26
C LEU A 157 12.59 -10.37 31.40
N SER A 158 11.96 -10.37 32.57
CA SER A 158 12.32 -11.24 33.69
C SER A 158 11.22 -12.27 33.91
N VAL A 159 11.60 -13.55 33.99
CA VAL A 159 10.68 -14.69 34.13
C VAL A 159 11.22 -15.62 35.21
N ALA A 160 10.34 -16.09 36.11
CA ALA A 160 10.73 -17.08 37.12
C ALA A 160 10.99 -18.46 36.49
N VAL A 161 11.90 -19.24 37.08
CA VAL A 161 12.08 -20.63 36.69
C VAL A 161 10.75 -21.41 36.74
N GLY A 162 10.42 -22.14 35.69
CA GLY A 162 9.15 -22.88 35.55
C GLY A 162 7.98 -22.09 35.00
N ALA A 163 8.03 -20.74 34.96
CA ALA A 163 6.99 -19.91 34.37
C ALA A 163 7.09 -19.88 32.82
N ALA A 164 6.00 -19.50 32.17
CA ALA A 164 5.96 -19.40 30.72
C ALA A 164 6.71 -18.16 30.22
N ILE A 165 7.48 -18.31 29.15
CA ILE A 165 8.07 -17.21 28.39
C ILE A 165 7.15 -16.88 27.23
N SER A 166 6.76 -15.60 27.08
CA SER A 166 6.02 -15.12 25.93
C SER A 166 6.57 -13.76 25.49
N MET A 167 7.01 -13.68 24.22
CA MET A 167 7.47 -12.45 23.57
C MET A 167 6.79 -12.35 22.21
N ALA A 168 6.32 -11.17 21.82
CA ALA A 168 5.60 -10.98 20.57
C ALA A 168 6.10 -9.77 19.80
N VAL A 169 6.05 -9.85 18.48
CA VAL A 169 6.28 -8.74 17.56
C VAL A 169 5.07 -8.62 16.62
N VAL A 170 4.75 -7.39 16.18
CA VAL A 170 3.72 -7.18 15.17
C VAL A 170 4.34 -6.48 13.97
N ALA A 171 4.32 -7.16 12.83
CA ALA A 171 4.80 -6.61 11.57
C ALA A 171 3.67 -5.92 10.80
N ALA A 172 4.01 -4.84 10.11
CA ALA A 172 3.11 -4.15 9.19
C ALA A 172 3.90 -3.62 7.99
N GLY A 173 3.19 -3.37 6.89
CA GLY A 173 3.82 -2.99 5.64
C GLY A 173 4.51 -4.17 4.95
N GLY A 174 5.28 -3.90 3.89
CA GLY A 174 5.80 -4.96 3.03
C GLY A 174 4.70 -5.75 2.33
N LYS A 175 5.02 -6.95 1.90
CA LYS A 175 4.07 -7.85 1.21
C LYS A 175 3.82 -9.12 2.05
N PRO A 176 2.62 -9.32 2.61
CA PRO A 176 2.27 -10.57 3.29
C PRO A 176 2.30 -11.77 2.32
N PRO A 177 2.46 -13.02 2.82
CA PRO A 177 2.64 -13.39 4.21
C PRO A 177 4.02 -13.07 4.75
N TYR A 178 4.11 -12.90 6.10
CA TYR A 178 5.37 -12.71 6.80
C TYR A 178 5.89 -14.05 7.33
N ALA A 179 7.22 -14.21 7.32
CA ALA A 179 7.91 -15.31 7.99
C ALA A 179 8.73 -14.75 9.16
N TYR A 180 8.71 -15.46 10.27
CA TYR A 180 9.36 -15.06 11.53
C TYR A 180 10.50 -16.02 11.84
N THR A 181 11.65 -15.48 12.21
CA THR A 181 12.82 -16.25 12.63
C THR A 181 13.33 -15.70 13.95
N TRP A 182 13.07 -16.44 15.02
CA TRP A 182 13.57 -16.09 16.35
C TRP A 182 15.01 -16.52 16.50
N LYS A 183 15.80 -15.64 17.11
CA LYS A 183 17.23 -15.87 17.39
C LYS A 183 17.51 -15.66 18.85
N LYS A 184 18.40 -16.48 19.40
CA LYS A 184 19.00 -16.31 20.73
C LYS A 184 20.51 -16.17 20.57
N ALA A 185 21.08 -15.07 21.06
CA ALA A 185 22.51 -14.74 20.89
C ALA A 185 22.97 -14.90 19.42
N GLY A 186 22.12 -14.48 18.45
CA GLY A 186 22.38 -14.59 17.02
C GLY A 186 22.07 -15.94 16.36
N SER A 187 21.90 -17.01 17.14
CA SER A 187 21.59 -18.35 16.63
C SER A 187 20.08 -18.59 16.51
N THR A 188 19.62 -19.20 15.42
CA THR A 188 18.19 -19.48 15.20
C THR A 188 17.64 -20.47 16.22
N VAL A 189 16.48 -20.13 16.81
CA VAL A 189 15.74 -21.02 17.71
C VAL A 189 14.78 -21.86 16.88
N SER A 190 15.01 -23.17 16.84
CA SER A 190 14.17 -24.09 16.07
C SER A 190 12.75 -24.18 16.62
N GLY A 191 11.77 -24.32 15.70
CA GLY A 191 10.35 -24.49 16.06
C GLY A 191 9.60 -23.22 16.43
N GLN A 192 10.27 -22.06 16.45
CA GLN A 192 9.65 -20.76 16.70
C GLN A 192 9.53 -19.98 15.38
N THR A 193 8.38 -20.12 14.70
CA THR A 193 8.15 -19.52 13.37
C THR A 193 6.93 -18.59 13.30
N SER A 194 6.30 -18.33 14.46
CA SER A 194 5.18 -17.39 14.56
C SER A 194 5.64 -16.00 15.04
N ASP A 195 4.75 -15.05 14.97
CA ASP A 195 4.92 -13.68 15.51
C ASP A 195 5.14 -13.63 17.02
N THR A 196 4.86 -14.75 17.69
CA THR A 196 5.00 -14.90 19.14
C THR A 196 5.95 -16.06 19.45
N PHE A 197 6.98 -15.77 20.24
CA PHE A 197 7.84 -16.76 20.87
C PHE A 197 7.16 -17.27 22.13
N ASN A 198 6.90 -18.55 22.19
CA ASN A 198 6.27 -19.18 23.34
C ASN A 198 7.06 -20.38 23.85
N LYS A 199 7.35 -20.41 25.15
CA LYS A 199 7.90 -21.59 25.86
C LYS A 199 7.17 -21.75 27.17
N ALA A 200 6.56 -22.91 27.38
CA ALA A 200 5.66 -23.17 28.51
C ALA A 200 6.36 -23.16 29.88
N SER A 201 7.64 -23.48 29.95
CA SER A 201 8.39 -23.55 31.21
C SER A 201 9.82 -23.06 30.99
N ALA A 202 10.17 -21.99 31.69
CA ALA A 202 11.49 -21.38 31.66
C ALA A 202 12.50 -22.21 32.47
N VAL A 203 13.70 -22.38 31.94
CA VAL A 203 14.84 -22.94 32.62
C VAL A 203 16.01 -21.93 32.59
N SER A 204 16.96 -22.03 33.54
CA SER A 204 18.08 -21.10 33.65
C SER A 204 18.88 -20.95 32.34
N GLY A 205 18.97 -22.02 31.54
CA GLY A 205 19.57 -21.97 30.21
C GLY A 205 18.84 -21.12 29.17
N ASP A 206 17.62 -20.66 29.44
CA ASP A 206 16.88 -19.78 28.51
C ASP A 206 17.30 -18.32 28.61
N ALA A 207 17.97 -17.91 29.66
CA ALA A 207 18.50 -16.56 29.79
C ALA A 207 19.41 -16.18 28.61
N GLY A 208 19.34 -14.92 28.17
CA GLY A 208 20.14 -14.39 27.06
C GLY A 208 19.39 -13.40 26.19
N ASP A 209 20.03 -12.97 25.12
CA ASP A 209 19.53 -11.95 24.21
C ASP A 209 18.71 -12.58 23.08
N TYR A 210 17.48 -12.10 22.93
CA TYR A 210 16.56 -12.56 21.88
C TYR A 210 16.27 -11.46 20.88
N THR A 211 16.17 -11.83 19.61
CA THR A 211 15.70 -10.99 18.51
C THR A 211 14.78 -11.80 17.61
N CYS A 212 13.90 -11.09 16.89
CA CYS A 212 13.05 -11.67 15.86
C CYS A 212 13.36 -11.01 14.51
N VAL A 213 13.70 -11.81 13.51
CA VAL A 213 13.82 -11.35 12.11
C VAL A 213 12.52 -11.67 11.40
N VAL A 214 11.86 -10.64 10.88
CA VAL A 214 10.66 -10.77 10.08
C VAL A 214 11.01 -10.53 8.61
N THR A 215 10.54 -11.41 7.74
CA THR A 215 10.70 -11.31 6.28
C THR A 215 9.34 -11.27 5.61
N ASP A 216 9.23 -10.50 4.52
CA ASP A 216 8.02 -10.45 3.71
C ASP A 216 8.13 -11.33 2.45
N SER A 217 7.05 -11.43 1.67
CA SER A 217 7.00 -12.19 0.42
C SER A 217 7.25 -11.34 -0.83
N SER A 218 7.89 -10.18 -0.72
CA SER A 218 8.25 -9.33 -1.86
C SER A 218 9.45 -9.90 -2.65
N SER A 219 9.64 -9.41 -3.84
CA SER A 219 10.83 -9.71 -4.65
C SER A 219 11.46 -8.39 -5.12
N PRO A 220 12.64 -8.01 -4.63
CA PRO A 220 13.45 -8.73 -3.64
C PRO A 220 12.81 -8.76 -2.25
N VAL A 221 13.10 -9.80 -1.48
CA VAL A 221 12.60 -9.99 -0.11
C VAL A 221 13.07 -8.85 0.79
N LYS A 222 12.15 -8.26 1.56
CA LYS A 222 12.46 -7.24 2.58
C LYS A 222 12.50 -7.88 3.97
N THR A 223 13.37 -7.37 4.82
CA THR A 223 13.54 -7.85 6.18
C THR A 223 13.53 -6.71 7.19
N VAL A 224 13.02 -6.97 8.38
CA VAL A 224 13.15 -6.10 9.55
C VAL A 224 13.52 -6.96 10.76
N THR A 225 14.42 -6.46 11.60
CA THR A 225 14.84 -7.14 12.83
C THR A 225 14.34 -6.33 14.03
N SER A 226 13.83 -7.03 15.03
CA SER A 226 13.36 -6.41 16.28
C SER A 226 14.52 -5.81 17.09
N ALA A 227 14.16 -4.96 18.04
CA ALA A 227 15.06 -4.64 19.16
C ALA A 227 15.50 -5.92 19.89
N THR A 228 16.63 -5.87 20.56
CA THR A 228 17.12 -6.97 21.41
C THR A 228 16.37 -6.95 22.74
N CYS A 229 15.83 -8.12 23.13
CA CYS A 229 15.25 -8.35 24.45
C CYS A 229 16.21 -9.22 25.28
N THR A 230 16.73 -8.70 26.38
CA THR A 230 17.51 -9.47 27.33
C THR A 230 16.59 -10.21 28.29
N LEU A 231 16.48 -11.53 28.13
CA LEU A 231 15.70 -12.40 29.00
C LEU A 231 16.55 -12.81 30.22
N THR A 232 16.04 -12.54 31.42
CA THR A 232 16.62 -13.01 32.67
C THR A 232 15.70 -14.03 33.33
N ILE A 233 16.29 -15.09 33.90
CA ILE A 233 15.55 -16.14 34.61
C ILE A 233 15.92 -16.03 36.11
N SER A 234 14.91 -15.82 36.95
CA SER A 234 15.05 -15.63 38.40
C SER A 234 14.45 -16.79 39.20
#